data_26da4107bd0d2ae1fd4ed349f9c9ab5b
#
_entry.id   26da4107bd0d2ae1fd4ed349f9c9ab5b
#
_cell.length_a   1.000
_cell.length_b   1.000
_cell.length_c   1.000
_cell.angle_alpha   90.00
_cell.angle_beta   90.00
_cell.angle_gamma   90.00
#
_symmetry.space_group_name_H-M   'P 1'
#
loop_
_entity.id
_entity.type
_entity.pdbx_description
1 polymer ?
#
loop_
_entity_poly.entity_id
_entity_poly.type
_entity_poly.pdbx_seq_one_letter_code
_entity_poly.pdbx_strand_id
1 'polypeptide(L)'
;MVRSLYSAASGMMAQQTNVDVIANNLANVNTIGYKSQSAEFKSLLYQDLQAKTTSANGENKPVSAQVGLGSRISSITSHYTQGSANATDGTTDFLINGMGFFAIENIDGNVYYTRNGNFFLSVDTEGTVLCTAEGYPVLSSEGQPIVLDPQYQSTKITVDGDGNICYPDESNNAQPIGIKIGL
;
A
#
# COMPACT_ATOMS: atom_id res chain seq x y z
N MET A 1 42.34 -1.86 -10.00
CA MET A 1 41.96 -2.17 -8.61
C MET A 1 40.81 -1.29 -8.11
N VAL A 2 40.80 0.01 -8.39
CA VAL A 2 39.74 0.94 -7.90
C VAL A 2 38.32 0.55 -8.42
N ARG A 3 38.18 0.08 -9.68
CA ARG A 3 36.88 -0.28 -10.27
C ARG A 3 36.20 -1.44 -9.54
N SER A 4 36.96 -2.47 -9.18
CA SER A 4 36.45 -3.61 -8.46
C SER A 4 35.92 -3.22 -7.07
N LEU A 5 36.57 -2.28 -6.41
CA LEU A 5 36.11 -1.72 -5.13
C LEU A 5 34.79 -0.95 -5.28
N TYR A 6 34.66 -0.14 -6.34
CA TYR A 6 33.41 0.56 -6.61
C TYR A 6 32.24 -0.40 -6.91
N SER A 7 32.50 -1.43 -7.74
CA SER A 7 31.50 -2.43 -8.04
C SER A 7 31.09 -3.21 -6.77
N ALA A 8 32.06 -3.59 -5.94
CA ALA A 8 31.81 -4.25 -4.66
C ALA A 8 31.02 -3.33 -3.70
N ALA A 9 31.40 -2.06 -3.58
CA ALA A 9 30.73 -1.10 -2.73
C ALA A 9 29.27 -0.88 -3.17
N SER A 10 29.03 -0.71 -4.48
CA SER A 10 27.67 -0.58 -5.01
C SER A 10 26.80 -1.81 -4.77
N GLY A 11 27.38 -3.01 -4.89
CA GLY A 11 26.70 -4.27 -4.54
C GLY A 11 26.35 -4.37 -3.07
N MET A 12 27.26 -3.98 -2.16
CA MET A 12 26.98 -3.96 -0.73
C MET A 12 25.87 -2.97 -0.37
N MET A 13 25.88 -1.76 -0.92
CA MET A 13 24.84 -0.77 -0.70
C MET A 13 23.47 -1.26 -1.22
N ALA A 14 23.46 -1.94 -2.37
CA ALA A 14 22.25 -2.53 -2.91
C ALA A 14 21.69 -3.62 -1.99
N GLN A 15 22.56 -4.50 -1.47
CA GLN A 15 22.12 -5.54 -0.54
C GLN A 15 21.69 -4.97 0.81
N GLN A 16 22.33 -3.92 1.31
CA GLN A 16 21.90 -3.23 2.52
C GLN A 16 20.48 -2.72 2.36
N THR A 17 20.17 -2.02 1.28
CA THR A 17 18.79 -1.54 1.04
C THR A 17 17.79 -2.68 0.88
N ASN A 18 18.20 -3.81 0.27
CA ASN A 18 17.32 -4.98 0.20
C ASN A 18 16.99 -5.51 1.59
N VAL A 19 17.98 -5.61 2.49
CA VAL A 19 17.79 -6.02 3.87
C VAL A 19 16.91 -5.01 4.62
N ASP A 20 17.09 -3.71 4.41
CA ASP A 20 16.29 -2.67 5.04
C ASP A 20 14.80 -2.78 4.63
N VAL A 21 14.52 -3.05 3.35
CA VAL A 21 13.15 -3.29 2.85
C VAL A 21 12.55 -4.56 3.45
N ILE A 22 13.31 -5.65 3.54
CA ILE A 22 12.86 -6.90 4.17
C ILE A 22 12.57 -6.68 5.65
N ALA A 23 13.44 -5.96 6.35
CA ALA A 23 13.28 -5.64 7.76
C ALA A 23 12.01 -4.79 8.01
N ASN A 24 11.75 -3.82 7.13
CA ASN A 24 10.53 -3.02 7.18
C ASN A 24 9.28 -3.88 6.95
N ASN A 25 9.28 -4.77 5.95
CA ASN A 25 8.18 -5.70 5.72
C ASN A 25 7.94 -6.60 6.93
N LEU A 26 8.99 -7.10 7.56
CA LEU A 26 8.90 -7.96 8.74
C LEU A 26 8.37 -7.18 9.96
N ALA A 27 8.82 -5.95 10.17
CA ALA A 27 8.33 -5.10 11.24
C ALA A 27 6.82 -4.83 11.12
N ASN A 28 6.30 -4.74 9.89
CA ASN A 28 4.91 -4.46 9.59
C ASN A 28 4.07 -5.71 9.28
N VAL A 29 4.55 -6.93 9.61
CA VAL A 29 3.83 -8.17 9.30
C VAL A 29 2.45 -8.26 9.95
N ASN A 30 2.27 -7.64 11.12
CA ASN A 30 1.00 -7.57 11.85
C ASN A 30 0.21 -6.27 11.60
N THR A 31 0.71 -5.37 10.76
CA THR A 31 0.02 -4.12 10.46
C THR A 31 -1.09 -4.37 9.45
N ILE A 32 -2.34 -4.09 9.84
CA ILE A 32 -3.53 -4.27 9.00
C ILE A 32 -3.45 -3.32 7.80
N GLY A 33 -3.73 -3.85 6.60
CA GLY A 33 -3.70 -3.06 5.36
C GLY A 33 -2.30 -2.74 4.83
N TYR A 34 -1.23 -3.17 5.51
CA TYR A 34 0.14 -2.98 5.02
C TYR A 34 0.36 -3.65 3.66
N LYS A 35 1.09 -2.97 2.80
CA LYS A 35 1.48 -3.46 1.47
C LYS A 35 2.97 -3.71 1.44
N SER A 36 3.36 -4.97 1.29
CA SER A 36 4.76 -5.36 1.22
C SER A 36 5.49 -4.65 0.08
N GLN A 37 6.72 -4.27 0.32
CA GLN A 37 7.57 -3.60 -0.64
C GLN A 37 8.69 -4.52 -1.11
N SER A 38 9.13 -4.33 -2.35
CA SER A 38 10.32 -4.98 -2.89
C SER A 38 11.23 -3.96 -3.55
N ALA A 39 12.54 -4.13 -3.35
CA ALA A 39 13.55 -3.31 -3.99
C ALA A 39 13.87 -3.87 -5.38
N GLU A 40 13.85 -3.02 -6.39
CA GLU A 40 14.25 -3.35 -7.76
C GLU A 40 15.62 -2.77 -8.06
N PHE A 41 16.48 -3.58 -8.66
CA PHE A 41 17.83 -3.21 -8.98
C PHE A 41 18.04 -3.16 -10.48
N LYS A 42 18.93 -2.26 -10.91
CA LYS A 42 19.42 -2.25 -12.29
C LYS A 42 20.92 -2.18 -12.34
N SER A 43 21.49 -2.77 -13.37
CA SER A 43 22.92 -2.67 -13.66
C SER A 43 23.28 -1.23 -14.06
N LEU A 44 24.46 -0.80 -13.65
CA LEU A 44 25.08 0.38 -14.20
C LEU A 44 25.63 0.08 -15.62
N LEU A 45 26.01 1.12 -16.34
CA LEU A 45 26.56 0.98 -17.67
C LEU A 45 27.79 0.06 -17.68
N TYR A 46 27.96 -0.64 -18.79
CA TYR A 46 29.16 -1.43 -19.04
C TYR A 46 30.20 -0.54 -19.70
N GLN A 47 31.46 -0.72 -19.31
CA GLN A 47 32.58 -0.09 -19.94
C GLN A 47 33.30 -1.09 -20.85
N ASP A 48 33.48 -0.69 -22.12
CA ASP A 48 34.25 -1.47 -23.06
C ASP A 48 35.75 -1.36 -22.72
N LEU A 49 36.36 -2.48 -22.36
CA LEU A 49 37.83 -2.56 -22.19
C LEU A 49 38.52 -2.79 -23.52
N GLN A 50 37.85 -3.50 -24.41
CA GLN A 50 38.37 -3.81 -25.74
C GLN A 50 37.20 -3.82 -26.74
N ALA A 51 37.24 -2.92 -27.71
CA ALA A 51 36.29 -2.91 -28.82
C ALA A 51 36.53 -4.08 -29.74
N LYS A 52 35.49 -4.49 -30.48
CA LYS A 52 35.64 -5.42 -31.60
C LYS A 52 36.56 -4.78 -32.63
N THR A 53 37.68 -5.39 -32.90
CA THR A 53 38.64 -4.92 -33.89
C THR A 53 38.92 -6.05 -34.90
N THR A 54 39.20 -5.69 -36.12
CA THR A 54 39.64 -6.63 -37.13
C THR A 54 41.14 -6.93 -36.91
N SER A 55 41.51 -8.19 -36.92
CA SER A 55 42.92 -8.62 -36.90
C SER A 55 43.64 -8.10 -38.12
N ALA A 56 44.98 -7.98 -38.09
CA ALA A 56 45.80 -7.64 -39.23
C ALA A 56 45.60 -8.60 -40.42
N ASN A 57 45.12 -9.83 -40.19
CA ASN A 57 44.77 -10.83 -41.16
C ASN A 57 43.32 -10.77 -41.66
N GLY A 58 42.54 -9.72 -41.32
CA GLY A 58 41.16 -9.56 -41.77
C GLY A 58 40.13 -10.35 -40.95
N GLU A 59 40.53 -11.09 -39.92
CA GLU A 59 39.61 -11.81 -39.05
C GLU A 59 39.02 -10.90 -37.96
N ASN A 60 37.69 -10.90 -37.83
CA ASN A 60 37.00 -10.15 -36.80
C ASN A 60 37.08 -10.88 -35.44
N LYS A 61 37.48 -10.19 -34.38
CA LYS A 61 37.37 -10.73 -33.05
C LYS A 61 35.88 -10.85 -32.70
N PRO A 62 35.38 -12.05 -32.37
CA PRO A 62 33.94 -12.26 -32.21
C PRO A 62 33.34 -11.62 -30.99
N VAL A 63 34.14 -11.29 -29.97
CA VAL A 63 33.64 -10.82 -28.65
C VAL A 63 34.43 -9.60 -28.23
N SER A 64 33.71 -8.59 -27.75
CA SER A 64 34.26 -7.44 -27.01
C SER A 64 34.44 -7.76 -25.52
N ALA A 65 35.50 -7.25 -24.92
CA ALA A 65 35.67 -7.35 -23.46
C ALA A 65 34.97 -6.15 -22.79
N GLN A 66 33.93 -6.41 -22.01
CA GLN A 66 33.18 -5.40 -21.28
C GLN A 66 33.21 -5.69 -19.79
N VAL A 67 33.23 -4.66 -18.97
CA VAL A 67 33.16 -4.73 -17.51
C VAL A 67 31.99 -3.90 -17.01
N GLY A 68 31.13 -4.49 -16.18
CA GLY A 68 30.04 -3.79 -15.49
C GLY A 68 30.60 -2.88 -14.39
N LEU A 69 29.98 -1.72 -14.20
CA LEU A 69 30.34 -0.75 -13.17
C LEU A 69 29.60 -0.95 -11.84
N GLY A 70 28.82 -2.02 -11.72
CA GLY A 70 28.06 -2.37 -10.53
C GLY A 70 26.55 -2.28 -10.71
N SER A 71 25.82 -2.17 -9.61
CA SER A 71 24.36 -2.10 -9.56
C SER A 71 23.89 -0.89 -8.76
N ARG A 72 22.66 -0.45 -9.03
CA ARG A 72 21.98 0.57 -8.24
C ARG A 72 20.52 0.19 -8.03
N ILE A 73 19.92 0.79 -7.01
CA ILE A 73 18.48 0.72 -6.80
C ILE A 73 17.78 1.47 -7.94
N SER A 74 16.78 0.84 -8.53
CA SER A 74 15.91 1.42 -9.55
C SER A 74 14.70 2.06 -8.91
N SER A 75 13.98 1.29 -8.10
CA SER A 75 12.75 1.70 -7.42
C SER A 75 12.51 0.77 -6.22
N ILE A 76 11.62 1.22 -5.32
CA ILE A 76 11.00 0.39 -4.31
C ILE A 76 9.52 0.39 -4.64
N THR A 77 8.98 -0.79 -4.98
CA THR A 77 7.59 -0.96 -5.42
C THR A 77 6.77 -1.66 -4.37
N SER A 78 5.52 -1.19 -4.17
CA SER A 78 4.56 -1.80 -3.26
C SER A 78 3.69 -2.80 -4.00
N HIS A 79 3.43 -3.96 -3.37
CA HIS A 79 2.57 -5.00 -3.91
C HIS A 79 1.16 -4.85 -3.35
N TYR A 80 0.17 -4.64 -4.23
CA TYR A 80 -1.24 -4.42 -3.87
C TYR A 80 -2.08 -5.70 -3.92
N THR A 81 -1.45 -6.87 -3.84
CA THR A 81 -2.19 -8.12 -3.73
C THR A 81 -3.05 -8.15 -2.48
N GLN A 82 -4.26 -8.70 -2.60
CA GLN A 82 -5.15 -8.87 -1.46
C GLN A 82 -4.63 -9.96 -0.54
N GLY A 83 -4.59 -9.65 0.77
CA GLY A 83 -4.30 -10.63 1.81
C GLY A 83 -5.54 -11.45 2.20
N SER A 84 -5.34 -12.41 3.10
CA SER A 84 -6.44 -13.16 3.72
C SER A 84 -7.29 -12.25 4.61
N ALA A 85 -8.60 -12.49 4.60
CA ALA A 85 -9.51 -11.85 5.55
C ALA A 85 -9.23 -12.39 6.96
N ASN A 86 -9.17 -11.48 7.92
CA ASN A 86 -9.10 -11.82 9.34
C ASN A 86 -10.45 -11.47 9.98
N ALA A 87 -11.11 -12.45 10.58
CA ALA A 87 -12.36 -12.22 11.28
C ALA A 87 -12.08 -11.57 12.64
N THR A 88 -12.79 -10.48 12.92
CA THR A 88 -12.73 -9.73 14.17
C THR A 88 -14.13 -9.65 14.79
N ASP A 89 -14.22 -9.38 16.08
CA ASP A 89 -15.49 -9.19 16.79
C ASP A 89 -15.96 -7.71 16.76
N GLY A 90 -15.23 -6.84 16.07
CA GLY A 90 -15.56 -5.42 15.94
C GLY A 90 -16.71 -5.16 14.97
N THR A 91 -17.72 -4.43 15.40
CA THR A 91 -18.90 -4.08 14.58
C THR A 91 -18.58 -3.04 13.50
N THR A 92 -17.48 -2.31 13.67
CA THR A 92 -17.01 -1.25 12.77
C THR A 92 -15.77 -1.64 11.98
N ASP A 93 -15.43 -2.94 12.00
CA ASP A 93 -14.32 -3.47 11.21
C ASP A 93 -14.83 -3.91 9.84
N PHE A 94 -14.36 -3.25 8.80
CA PHE A 94 -14.78 -3.50 7.43
C PHE A 94 -13.62 -4.02 6.57
N LEU A 95 -13.92 -4.94 5.68
CA LEU A 95 -12.98 -5.46 4.71
C LEU A 95 -13.46 -5.15 3.30
N ILE A 96 -12.59 -4.56 2.47
CA ILE A 96 -12.85 -4.48 1.04
C ILE A 96 -12.40 -5.79 0.39
N ASN A 97 -13.35 -6.54 -0.17
CA ASN A 97 -13.07 -7.72 -0.97
C ASN A 97 -12.98 -7.33 -2.45
N GLY A 98 -11.77 -7.23 -2.97
CA GLY A 98 -11.53 -6.78 -4.33
C GLY A 98 -10.62 -5.54 -4.40
N MET A 99 -10.78 -4.75 -5.46
CA MET A 99 -9.99 -3.53 -5.70
C MET A 99 -10.70 -2.33 -5.07
N GLY A 100 -9.92 -1.37 -4.55
CA GLY A 100 -10.42 -0.14 -3.93
C GLY A 100 -9.71 0.22 -2.65
N PHE A 101 -10.00 1.38 -2.11
CA PHE A 101 -9.47 1.92 -0.86
C PHE A 101 -10.56 2.72 -0.17
N PHE A 102 -10.55 2.73 1.16
CA PHE A 102 -11.37 3.65 1.91
C PHE A 102 -10.83 5.07 1.77
N ALA A 103 -11.71 6.03 1.52
CA ALA A 103 -11.39 7.44 1.51
C ALA A 103 -11.51 8.01 2.93
N ILE A 104 -10.48 8.70 3.38
CA ILE A 104 -10.43 9.39 4.68
C ILE A 104 -10.03 10.84 4.47
N GLU A 105 -10.49 11.74 5.32
CA GLU A 105 -10.10 13.14 5.31
C GLU A 105 -9.06 13.40 6.38
N ASN A 106 -7.97 14.09 6.01
CA ASN A 106 -6.96 14.53 6.95
C ASN A 106 -7.33 15.89 7.54
N ILE A 107 -6.66 16.29 8.64
CA ILE A 107 -6.80 17.60 9.30
C ILE A 107 -6.64 18.77 8.31
N ASP A 108 -5.84 18.59 7.27
CA ASP A 108 -5.61 19.60 6.23
C ASP A 108 -6.75 19.69 5.18
N GLY A 109 -7.83 18.91 5.30
CA GLY A 109 -8.90 18.82 4.31
C GLY A 109 -8.55 18.04 3.05
N ASN A 110 -7.40 17.36 3.04
CA ASN A 110 -7.00 16.52 1.90
C ASN A 110 -7.54 15.10 2.05
N VAL A 111 -7.98 14.51 0.94
CA VAL A 111 -8.43 13.12 0.90
C VAL A 111 -7.23 12.19 0.78
N TYR A 112 -7.17 11.22 1.69
CA TYR A 112 -6.20 10.12 1.66
C TYR A 112 -6.92 8.78 1.52
N TYR A 113 -6.18 7.78 1.10
CA TYR A 113 -6.73 6.46 0.83
C TYR A 113 -6.05 5.41 1.72
N THR A 114 -6.87 4.61 2.40
CA THR A 114 -6.38 3.53 3.26
C THR A 114 -7.03 2.19 2.91
N ARG A 115 -6.33 1.10 3.20
CA ARG A 115 -6.89 -0.25 3.13
C ARG A 115 -7.20 -0.81 4.53
N ASN A 116 -6.82 -0.07 5.56
CA ASN A 116 -7.17 -0.42 6.93
C ASN A 116 -8.66 -0.12 7.16
N GLY A 117 -9.43 -1.15 7.45
CA GLY A 117 -10.87 -1.04 7.72
C GLY A 117 -11.23 -1.12 9.21
N ASN A 118 -10.26 -1.02 10.10
CA ASN A 118 -10.52 -0.93 11.53
C ASN A 118 -10.88 0.51 11.87
N PHE A 119 -12.18 0.77 11.99
CA PHE A 119 -12.71 2.09 12.29
C PHE A 119 -13.32 2.14 13.67
N PHE A 120 -13.40 3.36 14.21
CA PHE A 120 -13.96 3.68 15.52
C PHE A 120 -15.07 4.70 15.36
N LEU A 121 -15.99 4.70 16.31
CA LEU A 121 -17.03 5.70 16.39
C LEU A 121 -16.61 6.77 17.40
N SER A 122 -16.47 8.00 16.93
CA SER A 122 -16.21 9.17 17.74
C SER A 122 -17.48 10.00 17.88
N VAL A 123 -17.79 10.46 19.08
CA VAL A 123 -18.94 11.32 19.32
C VAL A 123 -18.53 12.76 19.12
N ASP A 124 -19.14 13.41 18.15
CA ASP A 124 -18.99 14.83 17.86
C ASP A 124 -20.28 15.59 18.17
N THR A 125 -20.25 16.94 18.04
CA THR A 125 -21.38 17.84 18.28
C THR A 125 -22.55 17.59 17.34
N GLU A 126 -22.30 17.11 16.12
CA GLU A 126 -23.30 16.85 15.09
C GLU A 126 -23.80 15.39 15.07
N GLY A 127 -23.15 14.47 15.79
CA GLY A 127 -23.51 13.06 15.83
C GLY A 127 -22.32 12.15 16.07
N THR A 128 -22.47 10.89 15.72
CA THR A 128 -21.40 9.90 15.83
C THR A 128 -20.69 9.76 14.50
N VAL A 129 -19.43 10.15 14.45
CA VAL A 129 -18.60 10.11 13.22
C VAL A 129 -17.82 8.81 13.17
N LEU A 130 -17.79 8.19 11.99
CA LEU A 130 -16.91 7.04 11.71
C LEU A 130 -15.51 7.55 11.41
N CYS A 131 -14.51 7.15 12.20
CA CYS A 131 -13.14 7.62 12.05
C CYS A 131 -12.10 6.48 12.18
N THR A 132 -10.88 6.75 11.72
CA THR A 132 -9.74 5.87 11.95
C THR A 132 -9.25 5.93 13.39
N ALA A 133 -8.32 5.06 13.79
CA ALA A 133 -7.67 5.09 15.12
C ALA A 133 -6.94 6.42 15.41
N GLU A 134 -6.55 7.13 14.36
CA GLU A 134 -5.88 8.45 14.45
C GLU A 134 -6.87 9.62 14.52
N GLY A 135 -8.18 9.35 14.40
CA GLY A 135 -9.24 10.35 14.46
C GLY A 135 -9.62 10.98 13.11
N TYR A 136 -9.14 10.45 12.00
CA TYR A 136 -9.52 10.94 10.66
C TYR A 136 -10.89 10.43 10.26
N PRO A 137 -11.85 11.28 9.85
CA PRO A 137 -13.17 10.86 9.43
C PRO A 137 -13.12 10.07 8.12
N VAL A 138 -13.94 9.03 8.04
CA VAL A 138 -14.15 8.24 6.82
C VAL A 138 -15.18 8.97 5.95
N LEU A 139 -14.87 9.05 4.66
CA LEU A 139 -15.73 9.75 3.69
C LEU A 139 -16.73 8.79 3.06
N SER A 140 -17.90 9.34 2.76
CA SER A 140 -18.92 8.69 1.96
C SER A 140 -18.56 8.75 0.47
N SER A 141 -19.33 8.06 -0.38
CA SER A 141 -19.20 8.15 -1.84
C SER A 141 -19.41 9.56 -2.39
N GLU A 142 -20.01 10.45 -1.62
CA GLU A 142 -20.25 11.86 -1.97
C GLU A 142 -19.11 12.78 -1.49
N GLY A 143 -18.10 12.23 -0.82
CA GLY A 143 -16.97 12.99 -0.29
C GLY A 143 -17.28 13.75 1.01
N GLN A 144 -18.35 13.39 1.70
CA GLN A 144 -18.72 13.95 2.99
C GLN A 144 -18.34 12.98 4.12
N PRO A 145 -17.99 13.47 5.32
CA PRO A 145 -17.79 12.63 6.48
C PRO A 145 -19.02 11.78 6.79
N ILE A 146 -18.82 10.53 7.19
CA ILE A 146 -19.91 9.64 7.58
C ILE A 146 -20.31 9.97 9.01
N VAL A 147 -21.44 10.66 9.16
CA VAL A 147 -22.04 11.01 10.44
C VAL A 147 -23.28 10.16 10.64
N LEU A 148 -23.32 9.43 11.73
CA LEU A 148 -24.45 8.59 12.13
C LEU A 148 -25.28 9.31 13.20
N ASP A 149 -26.59 9.34 13.02
CA ASP A 149 -27.49 9.90 14.02
C ASP A 149 -27.36 9.16 15.36
N PRO A 150 -27.47 9.86 16.49
CA PRO A 150 -27.37 9.26 17.83
C PRO A 150 -28.41 8.17 18.13
N GLN A 151 -29.49 8.10 17.33
CA GLN A 151 -30.51 7.07 17.44
C GLN A 151 -30.02 5.67 17.01
N TYR A 152 -28.95 5.60 16.19
CA TYR A 152 -28.44 4.33 15.72
C TYR A 152 -27.47 3.71 16.72
N GLN A 153 -27.80 2.50 17.21
CA GLN A 153 -26.91 1.75 18.07
C GLN A 153 -25.76 1.18 17.26
N SER A 154 -24.53 1.51 17.63
CA SER A 154 -23.30 1.06 16.95
C SER A 154 -23.20 -0.46 16.80
N THR A 155 -23.77 -1.22 17.74
CA THR A 155 -23.73 -2.68 17.74
C THR A 155 -24.64 -3.35 16.71
N LYS A 156 -25.56 -2.58 16.11
CA LYS A 156 -26.52 -3.09 15.12
C LYS A 156 -26.24 -2.63 13.69
N ILE A 157 -25.22 -1.82 13.51
CA ILE A 157 -24.82 -1.33 12.18
C ILE A 157 -24.23 -2.47 11.39
N THR A 158 -24.71 -2.67 10.16
CA THR A 158 -24.16 -3.63 9.20
C THR A 158 -23.87 -2.94 7.89
N VAL A 159 -22.97 -3.49 7.09
CA VAL A 159 -22.65 -2.99 5.76
C VAL A 159 -23.00 -4.05 4.73
N ASP A 160 -23.71 -3.65 3.70
CA ASP A 160 -24.07 -4.51 2.57
C ASP A 160 -22.88 -4.71 1.61
N GLY A 161 -22.99 -5.71 0.73
CA GLY A 161 -21.98 -6.01 -0.29
C GLY A 161 -21.69 -4.85 -1.25
N ASP A 162 -22.60 -3.90 -1.36
CA ASP A 162 -22.47 -2.68 -2.17
C ASP A 162 -21.84 -1.49 -1.42
N GLY A 163 -21.49 -1.68 -0.13
CA GLY A 163 -20.91 -0.63 0.71
C GLY A 163 -21.94 0.33 1.32
N ASN A 164 -23.24 0.00 1.27
CA ASN A 164 -24.26 0.80 1.96
C ASN A 164 -24.28 0.45 3.46
N ILE A 165 -24.35 1.48 4.29
CA ILE A 165 -24.55 1.31 5.72
C ILE A 165 -26.01 1.00 5.96
N CYS A 166 -26.29 -0.13 6.62
CA CYS A 166 -27.61 -0.62 6.91
C CYS A 166 -27.87 -0.67 8.41
N TYR A 167 -29.12 -0.40 8.79
CA TYR A 167 -29.61 -0.54 10.16
C TYR A 167 -30.83 -1.45 10.17
N PRO A 168 -30.98 -2.36 11.14
CA PRO A 168 -32.15 -3.24 11.23
C PRO A 168 -33.40 -2.47 11.60
N ASP A 169 -34.47 -2.69 10.85
CA ASP A 169 -35.82 -2.21 11.12
C ASP A 169 -36.45 -3.00 12.30
N GLU A 170 -37.64 -2.59 12.75
CA GLU A 170 -38.40 -3.27 13.83
C GLU A 170 -38.60 -4.77 13.54
N SER A 171 -38.59 -5.17 12.26
CA SER A 171 -38.67 -6.54 11.79
C SER A 171 -37.31 -7.25 11.70
N ASN A 172 -36.22 -6.62 12.18
CA ASN A 172 -34.83 -7.11 12.13
C ASN A 172 -34.29 -7.32 10.69
N ASN A 173 -34.87 -6.63 9.69
CA ASN A 173 -34.34 -6.59 8.33
C ASN A 173 -33.39 -5.41 8.18
N ALA A 174 -32.20 -5.64 7.60
CA ALA A 174 -31.22 -4.60 7.31
C ALA A 174 -31.74 -3.67 6.23
N GLN A 175 -31.97 -2.40 6.57
CA GLN A 175 -32.41 -1.35 5.64
C GLN A 175 -31.27 -0.34 5.43
N PRO A 176 -30.95 0.07 4.21
CA PRO A 176 -29.92 1.06 3.96
C PRO A 176 -30.35 2.42 4.49
N ILE A 177 -29.46 3.05 5.26
CA ILE A 177 -29.68 4.39 5.84
C ILE A 177 -29.51 5.50 4.78
N GLY A 178 -29.04 5.15 3.57
CA GLY A 178 -28.77 6.12 2.51
C GLY A 178 -27.33 6.62 2.51
N ILE A 179 -26.48 6.13 3.40
CA ILE A 179 -25.06 6.47 3.45
C ILE A 179 -24.26 5.32 2.85
N LYS A 180 -23.43 5.64 1.86
CA LYS A 180 -22.54 4.68 1.21
C LYS A 180 -21.10 5.04 1.51
N ILE A 181 -20.29 4.05 1.90
CA ILE A 181 -18.86 4.23 2.17
C ILE A 181 -18.14 4.58 0.85
N GLY A 182 -17.28 5.59 0.89
CA GLY A 182 -16.43 5.98 -0.23
C GLY A 182 -15.32 4.94 -0.48
N LEU A 183 -15.31 4.39 -1.70
CA LEU A 183 -14.36 3.38 -2.16
C LEU A 183 -13.60 3.86 -3.39
#